data_c7a80f076b1926af7770265457cea80c
#
_entry.id   c7a80f076b1926af7770265457cea80c
#
_cell.length_a   1.000
_cell.length_b   1.000
_cell.length_c   1.000
_cell.angle_alpha   90.00
_cell.angle_beta   90.00
_cell.angle_gamma   90.00
#
_symmetry.space_group_name_H-M   'P 1'
#
loop_
_entity.id
_entity.type
_entity.pdbx_description
1 polymer ?
#
loop_
_entity_poly.entity_id
_entity_poly.type
_entity_poly.pdbx_seq_one_letter_code
_entity_poly.pdbx_strand_id
1 'polypeptide(L)'
;MATLNVKIGNLELKNPVMTASGTFGYGVEFADFVPLDELGGIIVKGTTLQAREGNDYPRMAETASGMLNCVGLQNKGVDYFCEHIYPQIKDIDTNMIVNVSGSSPETYAECAARIDQLEKIPAIELNISCPNVKQGGMAFGVTCEGAASVVRAVRERYHKTLIVKLSPNVTNIADIACACEAEGADAVSLINTLMGMAIDVERRQPLLSIGTGGLSGPAIKPVALRMVWQVAKAVKIPVVGLGGISTAIDAVEFLMAGATAIEIGTANFIDPTVTIKVRDGLNEWLDRHGCSSVHEIIGCL
;
A
#
# COMPACT_ATOMS: atom_id res chain seq x y z
N MET A 1 -22.04 -6.21 17.97
CA MET A 1 -20.85 -5.99 17.11
C MET A 1 -20.96 -4.64 16.44
N ALA A 2 -19.89 -3.87 16.47
CA ALA A 2 -19.81 -2.57 15.81
C ALA A 2 -19.84 -2.71 14.28
N THR A 3 -20.31 -1.68 13.58
CA THR A 3 -20.19 -1.63 12.12
C THR A 3 -18.76 -1.26 11.72
N LEU A 4 -18.17 -2.05 10.82
CA LEU A 4 -16.77 -1.88 10.36
C LEU A 4 -16.67 -1.30 8.95
N ASN A 5 -17.76 -1.17 8.21
CA ASN A 5 -17.74 -0.68 6.84
C ASN A 5 -17.21 0.76 6.75
N VAL A 6 -16.34 0.99 5.78
CA VAL A 6 -15.78 2.32 5.47
C VAL A 6 -15.78 2.56 3.97
N LYS A 7 -15.52 3.80 3.54
CA LYS A 7 -15.50 4.18 2.13
C LYS A 7 -14.23 4.93 1.77
N ILE A 8 -13.60 4.55 0.64
CA ILE A 8 -12.43 5.21 0.06
C ILE A 8 -12.79 5.68 -1.34
N GLY A 9 -12.97 6.99 -1.54
CA GLY A 9 -13.53 7.49 -2.79
C GLY A 9 -14.91 6.86 -3.06
N ASN A 10 -15.05 6.15 -4.17
CA ASN A 10 -16.26 5.39 -4.51
C ASN A 10 -16.20 3.91 -4.10
N LEU A 11 -15.10 3.48 -3.50
CA LEU A 11 -14.88 2.09 -3.09
C LEU A 11 -15.45 1.85 -1.70
N GLU A 12 -16.43 0.96 -1.58
CA GLU A 12 -16.98 0.51 -0.30
C GLU A 12 -16.21 -0.72 0.21
N LEU A 13 -15.72 -0.64 1.44
CA LEU A 13 -15.02 -1.73 2.13
C LEU A 13 -15.92 -2.27 3.23
N LYS A 14 -16.10 -3.59 3.30
CA LYS A 14 -16.88 -4.26 4.37
C LYS A 14 -16.25 -4.11 5.77
N ASN A 15 -14.94 -3.85 5.83
CA ASN A 15 -14.19 -3.48 7.01
C ASN A 15 -12.91 -2.73 6.61
N PRO A 16 -12.22 -2.00 7.52
CA PRO A 16 -11.09 -1.15 7.17
C PRO A 16 -9.77 -1.88 6.97
N VAL A 17 -9.72 -3.22 7.07
CA VAL A 17 -8.46 -3.98 7.05
C VAL A 17 -8.20 -4.57 5.67
N MET A 18 -7.09 -4.17 5.08
CA MET A 18 -6.60 -4.63 3.78
C MET A 18 -5.19 -5.23 3.88
N THR A 19 -4.76 -5.95 2.86
CA THR A 19 -3.37 -6.40 2.73
C THR A 19 -2.55 -5.41 1.92
N ALA A 20 -1.28 -5.20 2.29
CA ALA A 20 -0.38 -4.32 1.54
C ALA A 20 0.24 -5.02 0.32
N SER A 21 0.43 -4.28 -0.75
CA SER A 21 1.11 -4.75 -1.96
C SER A 21 2.49 -5.32 -1.67
N GLY A 22 2.83 -6.41 -2.38
CA GLY A 22 4.13 -7.07 -2.30
C GLY A 22 4.29 -8.05 -1.14
N THR A 23 3.28 -8.24 -0.31
CA THR A 23 3.32 -9.14 0.87
C THR A 23 2.23 -10.21 0.85
N PHE A 24 1.31 -10.16 -0.12
CA PHE A 24 0.16 -11.06 -0.19
C PHE A 24 -0.10 -11.61 -1.62
N GLY A 25 0.92 -11.61 -2.47
CA GLY A 25 0.82 -12.11 -3.84
C GLY A 25 -0.33 -11.47 -4.63
N TYR A 26 -1.16 -12.30 -5.20
CA TYR A 26 -2.44 -11.94 -5.85
C TYR A 26 -3.66 -12.34 -5.01
N GLY A 27 -3.43 -12.79 -3.78
CA GLY A 27 -4.46 -13.26 -2.85
C GLY A 27 -4.65 -14.78 -2.91
N VAL A 28 -4.76 -15.36 -4.08
CA VAL A 28 -5.02 -16.81 -4.28
C VAL A 28 -4.00 -17.70 -3.59
N GLU A 29 -2.76 -17.24 -3.46
CA GLU A 29 -1.67 -17.95 -2.77
C GLU A 29 -1.93 -18.11 -1.27
N PHE A 30 -2.83 -17.31 -0.71
CA PHE A 30 -3.19 -17.30 0.71
C PHE A 30 -4.57 -17.89 1.00
N ALA A 31 -5.32 -18.31 -0.02
CA ALA A 31 -6.70 -18.79 0.11
C ALA A 31 -6.86 -19.99 1.05
N ASP A 32 -5.82 -20.84 1.18
CA ASP A 32 -5.82 -21.98 2.11
C ASP A 32 -5.64 -21.55 3.58
N PHE A 33 -5.18 -20.33 3.84
CA PHE A 33 -4.88 -19.82 5.18
C PHE A 33 -5.88 -18.76 5.65
N VAL A 34 -6.46 -18.01 4.71
CA VAL A 34 -7.27 -16.82 4.98
C VAL A 34 -8.55 -16.85 4.16
N PRO A 35 -9.73 -16.67 4.78
CA PRO A 35 -10.98 -16.43 4.05
C PRO A 35 -10.89 -15.05 3.38
N LEU A 36 -10.54 -15.01 2.09
CA LEU A 36 -10.26 -13.79 1.34
C LEU A 36 -11.47 -12.85 1.26
N ASP A 37 -12.66 -13.43 1.23
CA ASP A 37 -13.95 -12.73 1.21
C ASP A 37 -14.27 -11.98 2.52
N GLU A 38 -13.56 -12.25 3.58
CA GLU A 38 -13.71 -11.54 4.86
C GLU A 38 -12.84 -10.28 4.97
N LEU A 39 -11.88 -10.07 4.06
CA LEU A 39 -11.03 -8.89 4.03
C LEU A 39 -11.77 -7.68 3.42
N GLY A 40 -11.44 -6.47 3.86
CA GLY A 40 -11.93 -5.23 3.26
C GLY A 40 -11.43 -5.04 1.84
N GLY A 41 -10.19 -5.48 1.57
CA GLY A 41 -9.58 -5.48 0.25
C GLY A 41 -8.19 -6.12 0.22
N ILE A 42 -7.73 -6.46 -0.97
CA ILE A 42 -6.41 -7.02 -1.22
C ILE A 42 -5.68 -6.13 -2.22
N ILE A 43 -4.58 -5.51 -1.77
CA ILE A 43 -3.69 -4.79 -2.69
C ILE A 43 -2.75 -5.82 -3.30
N VAL A 44 -2.99 -6.19 -4.55
CA VAL A 44 -2.22 -7.24 -5.21
C VAL A 44 -0.82 -6.79 -5.61
N LYS A 45 0.00 -7.73 -6.02
CA LYS A 45 1.37 -7.51 -6.47
C LYS A 45 1.50 -6.35 -7.43
N GLY A 46 2.51 -5.51 -7.22
CA GLY A 46 2.82 -4.36 -8.10
C GLY A 46 2.99 -4.77 -9.56
N THR A 47 2.27 -4.09 -10.43
CA THR A 47 2.20 -4.34 -11.88
C THR A 47 2.77 -3.13 -12.62
N THR A 48 3.60 -3.38 -13.62
CA THR A 48 4.17 -2.36 -14.52
C THR A 48 3.71 -2.61 -15.96
N LEU A 49 3.86 -1.60 -16.82
CA LEU A 49 3.48 -1.74 -18.24
C LEU A 49 4.18 -2.93 -18.89
N GLN A 50 5.49 -3.06 -18.67
CA GLN A 50 6.30 -4.18 -19.16
C GLN A 50 6.76 -5.06 -18.01
N ALA A 51 7.13 -6.31 -18.28
CA ALA A 51 7.71 -7.22 -17.30
C ALA A 51 9.03 -6.67 -16.70
N ARG A 52 9.28 -7.01 -15.42
CA ARG A 52 10.52 -6.69 -14.71
C ARG A 52 11.02 -7.91 -13.95
N GLU A 53 12.30 -8.21 -14.12
CA GLU A 53 12.96 -9.33 -13.42
C GLU A 53 13.23 -9.05 -11.93
N GLY A 54 13.25 -7.76 -11.56
CA GLY A 54 13.66 -7.33 -10.22
C GLY A 54 15.18 -7.23 -10.07
N ASN A 55 15.64 -7.07 -8.84
CA ASN A 55 17.06 -7.00 -8.52
C ASN A 55 17.63 -8.40 -8.22
N ASP A 56 18.96 -8.52 -8.28
CA ASP A 56 19.68 -9.75 -7.93
C ASP A 56 19.56 -10.09 -6.45
N TYR A 57 19.84 -11.34 -6.11
CA TYR A 57 19.94 -11.81 -4.72
C TYR A 57 21.29 -11.47 -4.08
N PRO A 58 21.35 -11.29 -2.74
CA PRO A 58 20.25 -11.28 -1.78
C PRO A 58 19.45 -9.96 -1.84
N ARG A 59 18.13 -10.06 -1.79
CA ARG A 59 17.21 -8.91 -1.89
C ARG A 59 16.24 -8.75 -0.74
N MET A 60 16.37 -9.56 0.29
CA MET A 60 15.63 -9.48 1.56
C MET A 60 16.59 -9.80 2.70
N ALA A 61 16.45 -9.09 3.82
CA ALA A 61 17.21 -9.32 5.04
C ALA A 61 16.36 -8.96 6.28
N GLU A 62 16.43 -9.80 7.31
CA GLU A 62 15.81 -9.49 8.59
C GLU A 62 16.60 -8.40 9.34
N THR A 63 15.90 -7.65 10.18
CA THR A 63 16.45 -6.70 11.16
C THR A 63 15.88 -6.99 12.53
N ALA A 64 16.41 -6.35 13.59
CA ALA A 64 15.97 -6.58 14.96
C ALA A 64 14.46 -6.38 15.20
N SER A 65 13.80 -5.52 14.43
CA SER A 65 12.36 -5.21 14.59
C SER A 65 11.65 -5.01 13.24
N GLY A 66 12.04 -5.74 12.22
CA GLY A 66 11.43 -5.64 10.90
C GLY A 66 12.27 -6.33 9.83
N MET A 67 12.19 -5.83 8.59
CA MET A 67 12.97 -6.37 7.49
C MET A 67 13.35 -5.29 6.48
N LEU A 68 14.43 -5.55 5.75
CA LEU A 68 14.87 -4.79 4.58
C LEU A 68 14.53 -5.57 3.31
N ASN A 69 14.10 -4.87 2.28
CA ASN A 69 13.94 -5.46 0.95
C ASN A 69 14.40 -4.51 -0.17
N CYS A 70 14.88 -5.12 -1.23
CA CYS A 70 15.19 -4.44 -2.49
C CYS A 70 14.71 -5.28 -3.69
N VAL A 71 13.49 -5.81 -3.65
CA VAL A 71 12.94 -6.74 -4.67
C VAL A 71 12.97 -6.16 -6.09
N GLY A 72 12.78 -4.84 -6.27
CA GLY A 72 12.91 -4.19 -7.56
C GLY A 72 11.69 -4.35 -8.49
N LEU A 73 10.48 -4.42 -7.93
CA LEU A 73 9.21 -4.52 -8.67
C LEU A 73 9.12 -5.74 -9.62
N GLN A 74 9.66 -6.89 -9.23
CA GLN A 74 9.54 -8.11 -10.04
C GLN A 74 8.08 -8.42 -10.36
N ASN A 75 7.73 -8.43 -11.64
CA ASN A 75 6.38 -8.77 -12.14
C ASN A 75 6.42 -9.09 -13.64
N LYS A 76 5.37 -9.69 -14.17
CA LYS A 76 5.29 -10.13 -15.56
C LYS A 76 4.62 -9.11 -16.51
N GLY A 77 4.33 -7.90 -16.03
CA GLY A 77 3.70 -6.84 -16.82
C GLY A 77 2.17 -6.90 -16.84
N VAL A 78 1.56 -5.79 -17.30
CA VAL A 78 0.09 -5.62 -17.26
C VAL A 78 -0.64 -6.57 -18.19
N ASP A 79 -0.09 -6.90 -19.34
CA ASP A 79 -0.74 -7.84 -20.29
C ASP A 79 -0.88 -9.23 -19.64
N TYR A 80 0.19 -9.73 -19.02
CA TYR A 80 0.15 -10.96 -18.27
C TYR A 80 -0.86 -10.90 -17.10
N PHE A 81 -0.94 -9.78 -16.41
CA PHE A 81 -1.93 -9.58 -15.36
C PHE A 81 -3.35 -9.71 -15.91
N CYS A 82 -3.66 -9.02 -17.00
CA CYS A 82 -4.99 -9.05 -17.62
C CYS A 82 -5.38 -10.43 -18.13
N GLU A 83 -4.45 -11.13 -18.78
CA GLU A 83 -4.71 -12.41 -19.45
C GLU A 83 -4.69 -13.63 -18.53
N HIS A 84 -3.84 -13.61 -17.49
CA HIS A 84 -3.56 -14.79 -16.67
C HIS A 84 -3.94 -14.64 -15.20
N ILE A 85 -3.79 -13.45 -14.61
CA ILE A 85 -4.07 -13.23 -13.18
C ILE A 85 -5.51 -12.80 -12.96
N TYR A 86 -5.97 -11.78 -13.67
CA TYR A 86 -7.34 -11.28 -13.54
C TYR A 86 -8.41 -12.35 -13.61
N PRO A 87 -8.39 -13.33 -14.54
CA PRO A 87 -9.38 -14.41 -14.58
C PRO A 87 -9.44 -15.27 -13.30
N GLN A 88 -8.33 -15.35 -12.54
CA GLN A 88 -8.26 -16.14 -11.31
C GLN A 88 -8.81 -15.39 -10.09
N ILE A 89 -8.74 -14.06 -10.10
CA ILE A 89 -9.08 -13.24 -8.92
C ILE A 89 -10.39 -12.48 -9.04
N LYS A 90 -10.94 -12.32 -10.25
CA LYS A 90 -12.10 -11.45 -10.53
C LYS A 90 -13.39 -11.85 -9.81
N ASP A 91 -13.53 -13.13 -9.43
CA ASP A 91 -14.74 -13.67 -8.82
C ASP A 91 -14.58 -13.87 -7.30
N ILE A 92 -13.47 -13.42 -6.71
CA ILE A 92 -13.27 -13.39 -5.25
C ILE A 92 -14.12 -12.24 -4.69
N ASP A 93 -14.96 -12.53 -3.69
CA ASP A 93 -15.87 -11.55 -3.07
C ASP A 93 -15.11 -10.61 -2.11
N THR A 94 -14.12 -9.89 -2.63
CA THR A 94 -13.43 -8.80 -1.95
C THR A 94 -12.93 -7.76 -2.94
N ASN A 95 -12.52 -6.59 -2.46
CA ASN A 95 -11.98 -5.53 -3.32
C ASN A 95 -10.54 -5.89 -3.75
N MET A 96 -10.38 -6.37 -5.00
CA MET A 96 -9.07 -6.61 -5.60
C MET A 96 -8.53 -5.30 -6.18
N ILE A 97 -7.53 -4.71 -5.52
CA ILE A 97 -6.95 -3.41 -5.87
C ILE A 97 -5.58 -3.64 -6.50
N VAL A 98 -5.34 -3.13 -7.71
CA VAL A 98 -4.07 -3.35 -8.39
C VAL A 98 -3.07 -2.26 -8.04
N ASN A 99 -1.92 -2.65 -7.47
CA ASN A 99 -0.81 -1.72 -7.29
C ASN A 99 -0.12 -1.48 -8.63
N VAL A 100 -0.06 -0.23 -9.07
CA VAL A 100 0.50 0.18 -10.37
C VAL A 100 1.78 0.96 -10.17
N SER A 101 2.83 0.58 -10.90
CA SER A 101 4.10 1.28 -10.94
C SER A 101 4.56 1.54 -12.37
N GLY A 102 5.37 2.59 -12.58
CA GLY A 102 5.92 2.95 -13.88
C GLY A 102 7.29 3.62 -13.77
N SER A 103 7.87 3.97 -14.92
CA SER A 103 9.15 4.68 -15.03
C SER A 103 9.00 6.09 -15.63
N SER A 104 7.81 6.43 -16.12
CA SER A 104 7.43 7.76 -16.58
C SER A 104 5.92 7.95 -16.41
N PRO A 105 5.39 9.19 -16.38
CA PRO A 105 3.94 9.43 -16.31
C PRO A 105 3.15 8.66 -17.38
N GLU A 106 3.69 8.55 -18.60
CA GLU A 106 3.06 7.84 -19.71
C GLU A 106 2.95 6.33 -19.44
N THR A 107 4.00 5.71 -18.85
CA THR A 107 3.98 4.27 -18.53
C THR A 107 3.04 3.94 -17.39
N TYR A 108 2.89 4.84 -16.41
CA TYR A 108 1.87 4.73 -15.36
C TYR A 108 0.47 4.82 -15.96
N ALA A 109 0.22 5.84 -16.79
CA ALA A 109 -1.07 6.10 -17.42
C ALA A 109 -1.49 4.97 -18.36
N GLU A 110 -0.58 4.43 -19.16
CA GLU A 110 -0.85 3.31 -20.05
C GLU A 110 -1.18 2.02 -19.28
N CYS A 111 -0.42 1.72 -18.23
CA CYS A 111 -0.68 0.57 -17.37
C CYS A 111 -2.07 0.70 -16.69
N ALA A 112 -2.37 1.86 -16.14
CA ALA A 112 -3.65 2.15 -15.49
C ALA A 112 -4.83 2.06 -16.48
N ALA A 113 -4.67 2.56 -17.71
CA ALA A 113 -5.70 2.50 -18.75
C ALA A 113 -6.07 1.07 -19.15
N ARG A 114 -5.11 0.13 -19.14
CA ARG A 114 -5.41 -1.30 -19.40
C ARG A 114 -6.18 -1.92 -18.24
N ILE A 115 -5.85 -1.55 -17.01
CA ILE A 115 -6.55 -2.01 -15.81
C ILE A 115 -7.95 -1.40 -15.72
N ASP A 116 -8.16 -0.17 -16.21
CA ASP A 116 -9.48 0.49 -16.25
C ASP A 116 -10.53 -0.34 -17.00
N GLN A 117 -10.11 -1.10 -18.02
CA GLN A 117 -10.99 -1.98 -18.81
C GLN A 117 -11.45 -3.25 -18.05
N LEU A 118 -10.86 -3.55 -16.90
CA LEU A 118 -11.17 -4.76 -16.15
C LEU A 118 -12.34 -4.50 -15.20
N GLU A 119 -13.54 -4.93 -15.57
CA GLU A 119 -14.80 -4.62 -14.90
C GLU A 119 -14.76 -4.86 -13.37
N LYS A 120 -14.16 -6.00 -12.95
CA LYS A 120 -14.13 -6.44 -11.55
C LYS A 120 -12.96 -5.87 -10.72
N ILE A 121 -12.13 -5.03 -11.32
CA ILE A 121 -11.11 -4.27 -10.57
C ILE A 121 -11.68 -2.89 -10.25
N PRO A 122 -12.04 -2.62 -8.97
CA PRO A 122 -12.72 -1.39 -8.60
C PRO A 122 -11.79 -0.20 -8.36
N ALA A 123 -10.50 -0.46 -8.12
CA ALA A 123 -9.51 0.57 -7.77
C ALA A 123 -8.09 0.19 -8.18
N ILE A 124 -7.22 1.19 -8.27
CA ILE A 124 -5.76 1.01 -8.30
C ILE A 124 -5.10 1.75 -7.14
N GLU A 125 -3.96 1.20 -6.67
CA GLU A 125 -3.03 1.88 -5.80
C GLU A 125 -1.79 2.30 -6.63
N LEU A 126 -1.65 3.59 -6.89
CA LEU A 126 -0.57 4.15 -7.69
C LEU A 126 0.70 4.31 -6.86
N ASN A 127 1.69 3.46 -7.09
CA ASN A 127 2.94 3.45 -6.34
C ASN A 127 3.95 4.43 -6.97
N ILE A 128 3.96 5.68 -6.51
CA ILE A 128 4.90 6.72 -6.95
C ILE A 128 6.22 6.71 -6.17
N SER A 129 6.38 5.79 -5.23
CA SER A 129 7.52 5.75 -4.28
C SER A 129 8.75 5.02 -4.80
N CYS A 130 8.74 4.49 -6.02
CA CYS A 130 9.81 3.63 -6.50
C CYS A 130 11.10 4.43 -6.80
N PRO A 131 12.22 4.18 -6.09
CA PRO A 131 13.46 4.91 -6.29
C PRO A 131 14.25 4.46 -7.52
N ASN A 132 13.77 3.45 -8.25
CA ASN A 132 14.53 2.76 -9.29
C ASN A 132 14.24 3.25 -10.72
N VAL A 133 14.40 4.56 -10.97
CA VAL A 133 14.45 5.05 -12.36
C VAL A 133 15.90 5.25 -12.74
N LYS A 134 16.46 4.29 -13.49
CA LYS A 134 17.86 4.30 -13.95
C LYS A 134 18.20 5.39 -15.01
N GLN A 135 17.30 6.29 -15.34
CA GLN A 135 17.57 7.37 -16.28
C GLN A 135 17.20 8.73 -15.67
N GLY A 136 18.18 9.36 -15.03
CA GLY A 136 18.15 10.78 -14.68
C GLY A 136 17.13 11.16 -13.58
N GLY A 137 16.57 10.19 -12.87
CA GLY A 137 15.35 10.39 -12.16
C GLY A 137 15.44 10.44 -10.65
N MET A 138 14.94 11.54 -10.13
CA MET A 138 14.33 11.54 -8.82
C MET A 138 13.05 10.68 -8.87
N ALA A 139 12.80 9.88 -7.81
CA ALA A 139 11.52 9.19 -7.67
C ALA A 139 10.40 10.25 -7.72
N PHE A 140 9.35 10.01 -8.51
CA PHE A 140 8.25 10.96 -8.69
C PHE A 140 7.60 11.36 -7.35
N GLY A 141 7.55 10.47 -6.40
CA GLY A 141 6.94 10.71 -5.07
C GLY A 141 7.80 11.49 -4.09
N VAL A 142 8.93 12.10 -4.47
CA VAL A 142 9.77 12.91 -3.57
C VAL A 142 9.58 14.42 -3.75
N THR A 143 8.87 14.86 -4.80
CA THR A 143 8.51 16.25 -5.03
C THR A 143 7.02 16.38 -5.35
N CYS A 144 6.41 17.52 -5.00
CA CYS A 144 5.00 17.80 -5.34
C CYS A 144 4.77 17.78 -6.85
N GLU A 145 5.66 18.37 -7.64
CA GLU A 145 5.56 18.42 -9.10
C GLU A 145 5.64 17.03 -9.72
N GLY A 146 6.58 16.19 -9.25
CA GLY A 146 6.73 14.81 -9.70
C GLY A 146 5.47 13.97 -9.42
N ALA A 147 4.96 14.05 -8.19
CA ALA A 147 3.72 13.37 -7.78
C ALA A 147 2.53 13.85 -8.62
N ALA A 148 2.34 15.18 -8.73
CA ALA A 148 1.28 15.81 -9.52
C ALA A 148 1.31 15.35 -10.98
N SER A 149 2.49 15.32 -11.61
CA SER A 149 2.63 14.94 -13.03
C SER A 149 2.15 13.51 -13.31
N VAL A 150 2.47 12.57 -12.41
CA VAL A 150 2.05 11.17 -12.55
C VAL A 150 0.54 11.02 -12.27
N VAL A 151 0.03 11.64 -11.20
CA VAL A 151 -1.40 11.55 -10.85
C VAL A 151 -2.27 12.14 -11.97
N ARG A 152 -1.91 13.31 -12.51
CA ARG A 152 -2.61 13.95 -13.63
C ARG A 152 -2.65 13.02 -14.85
N ALA A 153 -1.50 12.50 -15.28
CA ALA A 153 -1.42 11.62 -16.45
C ALA A 153 -2.25 10.35 -16.28
N VAL A 154 -2.26 9.77 -15.06
CA VAL A 154 -3.08 8.60 -14.76
C VAL A 154 -4.57 8.97 -14.72
N ARG A 155 -4.94 10.08 -14.07
CA ARG A 155 -6.35 10.49 -13.94
C ARG A 155 -7.03 10.76 -15.28
N GLU A 156 -6.28 11.23 -16.28
CA GLU A 156 -6.79 11.43 -17.64
C GLU A 156 -7.22 10.12 -18.34
N ARG A 157 -6.73 8.97 -17.89
CA ARG A 157 -6.94 7.66 -18.53
C ARG A 157 -7.51 6.58 -17.62
N TYR A 158 -7.68 6.87 -16.33
CA TYR A 158 -8.23 5.96 -15.33
C TYR A 158 -9.42 6.59 -14.63
N HIS A 159 -10.59 5.94 -14.66
CA HIS A 159 -11.87 6.55 -14.26
C HIS A 159 -12.46 6.02 -12.96
N LYS A 160 -11.85 4.96 -12.39
CA LYS A 160 -12.27 4.35 -11.12
C LYS A 160 -11.51 4.95 -9.93
N THR A 161 -11.66 4.36 -8.75
CA THR A 161 -11.01 4.85 -7.54
C THR A 161 -9.47 4.78 -7.65
N LEU A 162 -8.83 5.95 -7.50
CA LEU A 162 -7.39 6.15 -7.58
C LEU A 162 -6.82 6.45 -6.20
N ILE A 163 -6.12 5.48 -5.63
CA ILE A 163 -5.36 5.63 -4.37
C ILE A 163 -3.90 5.93 -4.75
N VAL A 164 -3.25 6.89 -4.09
CA VAL A 164 -1.85 7.22 -4.37
C VAL A 164 -0.98 6.86 -3.18
N LYS A 165 -0.03 5.94 -3.38
CA LYS A 165 0.88 5.46 -2.32
C LYS A 165 2.13 6.32 -2.21
N LEU A 166 2.28 6.97 -1.05
CA LEU A 166 3.28 7.98 -0.77
C LEU A 166 4.57 7.38 -0.15
N SER A 167 5.69 8.02 -0.48
CA SER A 167 7.01 7.71 0.08
C SER A 167 7.23 8.41 1.42
N PRO A 168 7.79 7.73 2.44
CA PRO A 168 8.23 8.38 3.67
C PRO A 168 9.57 9.10 3.54
N ASN A 169 10.30 8.90 2.44
CA ASN A 169 11.66 9.41 2.24
C ASN A 169 11.65 10.86 1.74
N VAL A 170 10.90 11.70 2.42
CA VAL A 170 10.65 13.10 2.09
C VAL A 170 10.65 13.96 3.37
N THR A 171 10.87 15.25 3.23
CA THR A 171 10.85 16.19 4.35
C THR A 171 9.43 16.46 4.83
N ASN A 172 8.50 16.71 3.91
CA ASN A 172 7.10 16.98 4.21
C ASN A 172 6.18 16.14 3.31
N ILE A 173 5.62 15.08 3.87
CA ILE A 173 4.72 14.17 3.14
C ILE A 173 3.34 14.78 2.90
N ALA A 174 2.91 15.72 3.76
CA ALA A 174 1.61 16.35 3.65
C ALA A 174 1.50 17.23 2.38
N ASP A 175 2.56 17.94 2.01
CA ASP A 175 2.57 18.75 0.79
C ASP A 175 2.41 17.87 -0.47
N ILE A 176 3.02 16.69 -0.47
CA ILE A 176 2.89 15.73 -1.58
C ILE A 176 1.47 15.16 -1.62
N ALA A 177 0.87 14.86 -0.46
CA ALA A 177 -0.51 14.40 -0.39
C ALA A 177 -1.49 15.45 -0.95
N CYS A 178 -1.32 16.72 -0.58
CA CYS A 178 -2.12 17.83 -1.11
C CYS A 178 -1.95 17.98 -2.63
N ALA A 179 -0.73 17.80 -3.16
CA ALA A 179 -0.50 17.83 -4.59
C ALA A 179 -1.22 16.67 -5.32
N CYS A 180 -1.23 15.47 -4.73
CA CYS A 180 -1.98 14.33 -5.28
C CYS A 180 -3.50 14.58 -5.25
N GLU A 181 -4.03 15.12 -4.15
CA GLU A 181 -5.45 15.48 -4.04
C GLU A 181 -5.85 16.51 -5.11
N ALA A 182 -5.02 17.54 -5.31
CA ALA A 182 -5.28 18.58 -6.30
C ALA A 182 -5.36 18.06 -7.75
N GLU A 183 -4.66 16.96 -8.05
CA GLU A 183 -4.66 16.31 -9.37
C GLU A 183 -5.69 15.18 -9.49
N GLY A 184 -6.59 15.03 -8.50
CA GLY A 184 -7.75 14.13 -8.58
C GLY A 184 -7.50 12.73 -8.05
N ALA A 185 -6.58 12.53 -7.11
CA ALA A 185 -6.55 11.33 -6.29
C ALA A 185 -7.83 11.23 -5.46
N ASP A 186 -8.43 10.04 -5.39
CA ASP A 186 -9.61 9.77 -4.54
C ASP A 186 -9.22 9.43 -3.10
N ALA A 187 -7.98 8.99 -2.89
CA ALA A 187 -7.40 8.71 -1.58
C ALA A 187 -5.86 8.70 -1.66
N VAL A 188 -5.21 8.76 -0.52
CA VAL A 188 -3.76 8.52 -0.40
C VAL A 188 -3.50 7.37 0.57
N SER A 189 -2.49 6.53 0.25
CA SER A 189 -1.98 5.51 1.17
C SER A 189 -0.55 5.83 1.59
N LEU A 190 -0.23 5.64 2.86
CA LEU A 190 1.10 5.90 3.42
C LEU A 190 1.35 5.09 4.69
N ILE A 191 2.56 4.61 4.84
CA ILE A 191 3.79 4.93 4.12
C ILE A 191 4.32 3.71 3.35
N ASN A 192 5.03 3.95 2.24
CA ASN A 192 5.91 2.94 1.69
C ASN A 192 7.12 2.76 2.63
N THR A 193 8.15 2.03 2.23
CA THR A 193 9.28 1.66 3.07
C THR A 193 10.29 2.80 3.26
N LEU A 194 10.88 2.90 4.46
CA LEU A 194 11.99 3.81 4.76
C LEU A 194 13.30 3.27 4.19
N MET A 195 14.12 4.13 3.62
CA MET A 195 15.46 3.71 3.17
C MET A 195 16.33 3.32 4.36
N GLY A 196 16.94 2.13 4.26
CA GLY A 196 17.81 1.57 5.27
C GLY A 196 18.94 0.76 4.67
N MET A 197 19.86 0.30 5.51
CA MET A 197 21.01 -0.52 5.15
C MET A 197 21.34 -1.51 6.27
N ALA A 198 21.87 -2.68 5.89
CA ALA A 198 22.49 -3.61 6.82
C ALA A 198 23.82 -4.11 6.23
N ILE A 199 24.80 -4.40 7.10
CA ILE A 199 26.15 -4.76 6.73
C ILE A 199 26.49 -6.13 7.31
N ASP A 200 27.04 -7.02 6.47
CA ASP A 200 27.76 -8.21 6.90
C ASP A 200 29.18 -7.78 7.31
N VAL A 201 29.42 -7.72 8.63
CA VAL A 201 30.69 -7.22 9.16
C VAL A 201 31.85 -8.17 8.90
N GLU A 202 31.59 -9.47 8.80
CA GLU A 202 32.60 -10.48 8.53
C GLU A 202 33.06 -10.43 7.07
N ARG A 203 32.11 -10.25 6.16
CA ARG A 203 32.40 -10.12 4.72
C ARG A 203 32.73 -8.70 4.30
N ARG A 204 32.48 -7.72 5.17
CA ARG A 204 32.68 -6.27 4.93
C ARG A 204 31.94 -5.77 3.69
N GLN A 205 30.67 -6.18 3.55
CA GLN A 205 29.82 -5.83 2.41
C GLN A 205 28.36 -5.62 2.84
N PRO A 206 27.55 -4.92 2.05
CA PRO A 206 26.11 -4.83 2.29
C PRO A 206 25.44 -6.21 2.29
N LEU A 207 24.41 -6.40 3.12
CA LEU A 207 23.57 -7.61 3.08
C LEU A 207 22.72 -7.72 1.82
N LEU A 208 22.31 -6.58 1.25
CA LEU A 208 21.48 -6.54 0.06
C LEU A 208 22.31 -6.28 -1.19
N SER A 209 21.94 -6.90 -2.31
CA SER A 209 22.67 -6.85 -3.59
C SER A 209 22.94 -5.44 -4.12
N ILE A 210 22.03 -4.48 -3.86
CA ILE A 210 22.18 -3.08 -4.31
C ILE A 210 22.61 -2.12 -3.19
N GLY A 211 23.03 -2.67 -2.04
CA GLY A 211 23.55 -1.93 -0.88
C GLY A 211 22.50 -1.45 0.08
N THR A 212 21.43 -0.85 -0.39
CA THR A 212 20.32 -0.33 0.44
C THR A 212 19.01 -1.01 0.12
N GLY A 213 18.02 -0.87 1.01
CA GLY A 213 16.68 -1.41 0.80
C GLY A 213 15.62 -0.66 1.61
N GLY A 214 14.37 -0.96 1.35
CA GLY A 214 13.26 -0.42 2.12
C GLY A 214 13.08 -1.17 3.44
N LEU A 215 13.15 -0.45 4.55
CA LEU A 215 12.85 -0.95 5.89
C LEU A 215 11.33 -0.95 6.11
N SER A 216 10.81 -2.05 6.61
CA SER A 216 9.40 -2.27 6.97
C SER A 216 9.27 -3.08 8.25
N GLY A 217 8.03 -3.26 8.76
CA GLY A 217 7.75 -3.97 10.01
C GLY A 217 7.63 -3.04 11.21
N PRO A 218 7.58 -3.59 12.46
CA PRO A 218 7.28 -2.79 13.67
C PRO A 218 8.20 -1.59 13.90
N ALA A 219 9.45 -1.65 13.46
CA ALA A 219 10.42 -0.55 13.61
C ALA A 219 9.94 0.78 13.01
N ILE A 220 9.12 0.75 11.95
CA ILE A 220 8.68 1.99 11.27
C ILE A 220 7.33 2.51 11.77
N LYS A 221 6.61 1.78 12.63
CA LYS A 221 5.25 2.16 13.08
C LYS A 221 5.19 3.60 13.62
N PRO A 222 6.05 4.07 14.52
CA PRO A 222 5.95 5.44 15.05
C PRO A 222 6.11 6.52 13.97
N VAL A 223 6.92 6.25 12.95
CA VAL A 223 7.13 7.16 11.82
C VAL A 223 5.89 7.19 10.92
N ALA A 224 5.35 6.01 10.59
CA ALA A 224 4.15 5.87 9.79
C ALA A 224 2.93 6.53 10.46
N LEU A 225 2.72 6.26 11.75
CA LEU A 225 1.63 6.81 12.53
C LEU A 225 1.66 8.36 12.56
N ARG A 226 2.85 8.95 12.81
CA ARG A 226 3.03 10.41 12.75
C ARG A 226 2.69 10.97 11.36
N MET A 227 3.16 10.32 10.29
CA MET A 227 2.92 10.79 8.93
C MET A 227 1.44 10.68 8.55
N VAL A 228 0.75 9.61 8.93
CA VAL A 228 -0.70 9.45 8.73
C VAL A 228 -1.45 10.57 9.42
N TRP A 229 -1.14 10.85 10.70
CA TRP A 229 -1.77 11.95 11.44
C TRP A 229 -1.53 13.33 10.79
N GLN A 230 -0.34 13.59 10.26
CA GLN A 230 -0.04 14.84 9.56
C GLN A 230 -0.83 14.98 8.26
N VAL A 231 -0.88 13.91 7.46
CA VAL A 231 -1.60 13.90 6.17
C VAL A 231 -3.10 14.00 6.38
N ALA A 232 -3.66 13.25 7.34
CA ALA A 232 -5.09 13.30 7.63
C ALA A 232 -5.60 14.70 8.03
N LYS A 233 -4.72 15.54 8.58
CA LYS A 233 -5.03 16.96 8.87
C LYS A 233 -4.87 17.89 7.68
N ALA A 234 -4.17 17.47 6.64
CA ALA A 234 -3.83 18.32 5.50
C ALA A 234 -4.76 18.12 4.29
N VAL A 235 -5.26 16.90 4.09
CA VAL A 235 -6.12 16.56 2.94
C VAL A 235 -7.57 16.34 3.36
N LYS A 236 -8.50 16.41 2.40
CA LYS A 236 -9.92 16.11 2.60
C LYS A 236 -10.31 14.71 2.13
N ILE A 237 -9.48 14.11 1.27
CA ILE A 237 -9.68 12.76 0.77
C ILE A 237 -9.29 11.72 1.84
N PRO A 238 -9.89 10.51 1.81
CA PRO A 238 -9.56 9.43 2.73
C PRO A 238 -8.05 9.09 2.75
N VAL A 239 -7.57 8.72 3.93
CA VAL A 239 -6.19 8.29 4.16
C VAL A 239 -6.18 6.81 4.51
N VAL A 240 -5.35 6.04 3.82
CA VAL A 240 -5.08 4.63 4.13
C VAL A 240 -3.74 4.53 4.85
N GLY A 241 -3.76 4.04 6.09
CA GLY A 241 -2.56 3.95 6.92
C GLY A 241 -1.86 2.61 6.80
N LEU A 242 -0.53 2.60 6.61
CA LEU A 242 0.28 1.39 6.65
C LEU A 242 1.69 1.65 7.17
N GLY A 243 2.30 0.60 7.72
CA GLY A 243 3.68 0.64 8.23
C GLY A 243 3.78 0.16 9.68
N GLY A 244 4.14 -1.11 9.84
CA GLY A 244 4.39 -1.72 11.15
C GLY A 244 3.15 -2.17 11.92
N ILE A 245 1.99 -2.22 11.29
CA ILE A 245 0.75 -2.76 11.86
C ILE A 245 0.88 -4.27 11.96
N SER A 246 0.71 -4.83 13.16
CA SER A 246 0.79 -6.25 13.44
C SER A 246 -0.24 -6.74 14.48
N THR A 247 -0.93 -5.80 15.15
CA THR A 247 -1.96 -6.08 16.15
C THR A 247 -3.20 -5.21 15.94
N ALA A 248 -4.32 -5.59 16.55
CA ALA A 248 -5.54 -4.79 16.55
C ALA A 248 -5.32 -3.41 17.21
N ILE A 249 -4.46 -3.32 18.23
CA ILE A 249 -4.15 -2.04 18.88
C ILE A 249 -3.40 -1.12 17.90
N ASP A 250 -2.48 -1.65 17.09
CA ASP A 250 -1.82 -0.84 16.05
C ASP A 250 -2.86 -0.28 15.06
N ALA A 251 -3.84 -1.11 14.65
CA ALA A 251 -4.93 -0.68 13.78
C ALA A 251 -5.75 0.46 14.40
N VAL A 252 -6.12 0.33 15.68
CA VAL A 252 -6.84 1.38 16.43
C VAL A 252 -6.03 2.68 16.46
N GLU A 253 -4.72 2.64 16.71
CA GLU A 253 -3.85 3.82 16.70
C GLU A 253 -3.88 4.53 15.34
N PHE A 254 -3.79 3.79 14.23
CA PHE A 254 -3.84 4.38 12.88
C PHE A 254 -5.22 5.00 12.56
N LEU A 255 -6.30 4.33 12.94
CA LEU A 255 -7.67 4.87 12.77
C LEU A 255 -7.86 6.15 13.59
N MET A 256 -7.45 6.16 14.87
CA MET A 256 -7.49 7.36 15.71
C MET A 256 -6.64 8.50 15.15
N ALA A 257 -5.50 8.20 14.52
CA ALA A 257 -4.66 9.19 13.85
C ALA A 257 -5.28 9.78 12.57
N GLY A 258 -6.40 9.24 12.10
CA GLY A 258 -7.17 9.74 10.96
C GLY A 258 -7.11 8.85 9.71
N ALA A 259 -6.57 7.64 9.80
CA ALA A 259 -6.71 6.67 8.71
C ALA A 259 -8.17 6.21 8.61
N THR A 260 -8.72 6.18 7.41
CA THR A 260 -10.05 5.61 7.10
C THR A 260 -9.99 4.09 6.99
N ALA A 261 -8.88 3.57 6.46
CA ALA A 261 -8.58 2.14 6.35
C ALA A 261 -7.08 1.92 6.58
N ILE A 262 -6.69 0.65 6.72
CA ILE A 262 -5.29 0.25 6.97
C ILE A 262 -4.87 -0.87 6.03
N GLU A 263 -3.55 -0.94 5.75
CA GLU A 263 -2.95 -2.07 5.05
C GLU A 263 -1.92 -2.76 5.94
N ILE A 264 -1.97 -4.09 6.00
CA ILE A 264 -1.01 -4.93 6.70
C ILE A 264 -0.03 -5.53 5.70
N GLY A 265 1.26 -5.27 5.91
CA GLY A 265 2.34 -5.71 5.03
C GLY A 265 3.20 -6.82 5.64
N THR A 266 4.36 -6.46 6.17
CA THR A 266 5.41 -7.37 6.67
C THR A 266 4.91 -8.45 7.61
N ALA A 267 3.89 -8.15 8.42
CA ALA A 267 3.32 -9.10 9.37
C ALA A 267 2.71 -10.36 8.68
N ASN A 268 2.28 -10.25 7.41
CA ASN A 268 1.79 -11.41 6.62
C ASN A 268 2.86 -12.48 6.39
N PHE A 269 4.15 -12.10 6.38
CA PHE A 269 5.25 -13.07 6.27
C PHE A 269 5.49 -13.87 7.55
N ILE A 270 5.07 -13.33 8.71
CA ILE A 270 5.23 -13.96 10.02
C ILE A 270 3.98 -14.80 10.34
N ASP A 271 2.81 -14.24 10.08
CA ASP A 271 1.52 -14.87 10.32
C ASP A 271 0.57 -14.57 9.17
N PRO A 272 0.31 -15.53 8.27
CA PRO A 272 -0.60 -15.35 7.15
C PRO A 272 -2.04 -14.94 7.54
N THR A 273 -2.45 -15.24 8.79
CA THR A 273 -3.79 -14.95 9.31
C THR A 273 -3.89 -13.60 10.04
N VAL A 274 -2.81 -12.82 10.09
CA VAL A 274 -2.74 -11.58 10.87
C VAL A 274 -3.81 -10.57 10.49
N THR A 275 -4.17 -10.48 9.21
CA THR A 275 -5.22 -9.54 8.73
C THR A 275 -6.57 -9.84 9.36
N ILE A 276 -6.96 -11.12 9.43
CA ILE A 276 -8.20 -11.55 10.10
C ILE A 276 -8.12 -11.29 11.61
N LYS A 277 -7.00 -11.65 12.25
CA LYS A 277 -6.80 -11.40 13.70
C LYS A 277 -6.89 -9.91 14.04
N VAL A 278 -6.35 -9.04 13.19
CA VAL A 278 -6.43 -7.60 13.40
C VAL A 278 -7.86 -7.09 13.21
N ARG A 279 -8.59 -7.57 12.20
CA ARG A 279 -10.01 -7.24 12.00
C ARG A 279 -10.87 -7.66 13.22
N ASP A 280 -10.72 -8.89 13.65
CA ASP A 280 -11.49 -9.44 14.78
C ASP A 280 -11.16 -8.72 16.08
N GLY A 281 -9.88 -8.50 16.35
CA GLY A 281 -9.44 -7.76 17.54
C GLY A 281 -9.86 -6.28 17.51
N LEU A 282 -9.96 -5.65 16.33
CA LEU A 282 -10.53 -4.31 16.18
C LEU A 282 -12.00 -4.30 16.59
N ASN A 283 -12.79 -5.27 16.10
CA ASN A 283 -14.20 -5.38 16.45
C ASN A 283 -14.39 -5.63 17.96
N GLU A 284 -13.59 -6.52 18.56
CA GLU A 284 -13.60 -6.75 20.01
C GLU A 284 -13.21 -5.50 20.80
N TRP A 285 -12.27 -4.70 20.29
CA TRP A 285 -11.87 -3.45 20.92
C TRP A 285 -13.01 -2.44 20.92
N LEU A 286 -13.70 -2.26 19.78
CA LEU A 286 -14.85 -1.37 19.65
C LEU A 286 -15.99 -1.78 20.57
N ASP A 287 -16.34 -3.07 20.61
CA ASP A 287 -17.40 -3.59 21.50
C ASP A 287 -17.07 -3.34 22.99
N ARG A 288 -15.81 -3.55 23.42
CA ARG A 288 -15.36 -3.28 24.81
C ARG A 288 -15.43 -1.81 25.19
N HIS A 289 -15.29 -0.91 24.22
CA HIS A 289 -15.35 0.55 24.44
C HIS A 289 -16.71 1.16 24.17
N GLY A 290 -17.72 0.31 23.89
CA GLY A 290 -19.10 0.75 23.66
C GLY A 290 -19.31 1.50 22.35
N CYS A 291 -18.39 1.40 21.39
CA CYS A 291 -18.51 1.99 20.07
C CYS A 291 -19.46 1.17 19.21
N SER A 292 -20.39 1.84 18.55
CA SER A 292 -21.36 1.22 17.62
C SER A 292 -20.82 1.15 16.18
N SER A 293 -19.77 1.93 15.88
CA SER A 293 -19.16 2.03 14.56
C SER A 293 -17.69 2.39 14.65
N VAL A 294 -16.89 1.87 13.69
CA VAL A 294 -15.49 2.26 13.52
C VAL A 294 -15.32 3.77 13.24
N HIS A 295 -16.33 4.41 12.68
CA HIS A 295 -16.32 5.85 12.42
C HIS A 295 -16.20 6.70 13.69
N GLU A 296 -16.56 6.18 14.87
CA GLU A 296 -16.44 6.91 16.13
C GLU A 296 -15.00 7.13 16.57
N ILE A 297 -14.07 6.33 16.04
CA ILE A 297 -12.64 6.44 16.39
C ILE A 297 -11.78 7.02 15.27
N ILE A 298 -12.29 7.11 14.03
CA ILE A 298 -11.51 7.66 12.91
C ILE A 298 -11.27 9.16 13.15
N GLY A 299 -9.99 9.54 13.30
CA GLY A 299 -9.57 10.94 13.45
C GLY A 299 -10.03 11.59 14.77
N CYS A 300 -10.23 10.83 15.83
CA CYS A 300 -10.71 11.34 17.12
C CYS A 300 -9.60 12.01 17.99
N LEU A 301 -8.34 12.12 17.48
CA LEU A 301 -7.22 12.78 18.16
C LEU A 301 -7.16 14.28 17.92
#